data_e86f6244b14477d78fe250c718ad9194
#
_entry.id   e86f6244b14477d78fe250c718ad9194
#
_cell.length_a   1.000
_cell.length_b   1.000
_cell.length_c   1.000
_cell.angle_alpha   90.00
_cell.angle_beta   90.00
_cell.angle_gamma   90.00
#
_symmetry.space_group_name_H-M   'P 1'
#
loop_
_entity.id
_entity.type
_entity.pdbx_description
1 polymer ?
#
loop_
_entity_poly.entity_id
_entity_poly.type
_entity_poly.pdbx_seq_one_letter_code
_entity_poly.pdbx_strand_id
1 'polypeptide(L)'
;MSLLTPTEYLAFERKSETKHEYFAGTIYAMAHANARHSLLIVNLICELGTQLRKRPEQVYHCNMWLKVAKTGLYTYPDVIVVSGNPQFEDNESDILLNPLGLMLGNR
;
A
#
# COMPACT_ATOMS: atom_id res chain seq x y z
N MET A 1 4.48 -26.94 7.42
CA MET A 1 3.81 -25.89 6.64
C MET A 1 4.79 -25.22 5.70
N SER A 2 4.43 -25.14 4.43
CA SER A 2 5.29 -24.49 3.45
C SER A 2 5.16 -23.00 3.53
N LEU A 3 6.28 -22.29 3.41
CA LEU A 3 6.28 -20.83 3.32
C LEU A 3 6.08 -20.44 1.86
N LEU A 4 5.39 -19.33 1.64
CA LEU A 4 5.20 -18.78 0.30
C LEU A 4 6.42 -17.96 -0.10
N THR A 5 6.80 -18.07 -1.37
CA THR A 5 7.76 -17.12 -1.93
C THR A 5 7.03 -15.81 -2.27
N PRO A 6 7.77 -14.70 -2.42
CA PRO A 6 7.13 -13.46 -2.88
C PRO A 6 6.35 -13.63 -4.17
N THR A 7 6.88 -14.36 -5.14
CA THR A 7 6.20 -14.60 -6.42
C THR A 7 4.88 -15.35 -6.21
N GLU A 8 4.88 -16.36 -5.34
CA GLU A 8 3.65 -17.11 -5.03
C GLU A 8 2.62 -16.23 -4.34
N TYR A 9 3.07 -15.37 -3.40
CA TYR A 9 2.19 -14.43 -2.73
C TYR A 9 1.55 -13.47 -3.73
N LEU A 10 2.33 -12.88 -4.63
CA LEU A 10 1.81 -11.94 -5.61
C LEU A 10 0.76 -12.59 -6.50
N ALA A 11 1.01 -13.81 -6.95
CA ALA A 11 0.05 -14.54 -7.79
C ALA A 11 -1.26 -14.81 -7.03
N PHE A 12 -1.15 -15.20 -5.76
CA PHE A 12 -2.31 -15.43 -4.91
C PHE A 12 -3.08 -14.14 -4.67
N GLU A 13 -2.37 -13.07 -4.32
CA GLU A 13 -3.00 -11.81 -3.92
C GLU A 13 -3.73 -11.12 -5.08
N ARG A 14 -3.17 -11.20 -6.29
CA ARG A 14 -3.80 -10.59 -7.45
C ARG A 14 -5.14 -11.23 -7.84
N LYS A 15 -5.38 -12.44 -7.37
CA LYS A 15 -6.65 -13.16 -7.58
C LYS A 15 -7.56 -13.12 -6.36
N SER A 16 -7.09 -12.57 -5.25
CA SER A 16 -7.83 -12.56 -4.01
C SER A 16 -8.84 -11.43 -3.96
N GLU A 17 -10.00 -11.70 -3.38
CA GLU A 17 -11.03 -10.67 -3.16
C GLU A 17 -10.78 -9.89 -1.87
N THR A 18 -9.88 -10.38 -1.02
CA THR A 18 -9.52 -9.71 0.23
C THR A 18 -8.04 -9.40 0.23
N LYS A 19 -7.66 -8.40 1.02
CA LYS A 19 -6.28 -7.94 1.07
C LYS A 19 -5.49 -8.68 2.13
N HIS A 20 -4.24 -8.99 1.81
CA HIS A 20 -3.32 -9.65 2.73
C HIS A 20 -1.97 -8.96 2.70
N GLU A 21 -1.36 -8.85 3.88
CA GLU A 21 0.05 -8.46 3.99
C GLU A 21 0.91 -9.70 3.86
N TYR A 22 2.16 -9.52 3.48
CA TYR A 22 3.10 -10.63 3.35
C TYR A 22 4.42 -10.26 4.01
N PHE A 23 4.91 -11.13 4.88
CA PHE A 23 6.21 -10.93 5.51
C PHE A 23 6.84 -12.29 5.81
N ALA A 24 8.09 -12.45 5.38
CA ALA A 24 8.91 -13.63 5.70
C ALA A 24 8.20 -14.96 5.40
N GLY A 25 7.52 -15.04 4.28
CA GLY A 25 6.89 -16.29 3.82
C GLY A 25 5.47 -16.51 4.31
N THR A 26 4.94 -15.63 5.16
CA THR A 26 3.61 -15.78 5.75
C THR A 26 2.70 -14.64 5.31
N ILE A 27 1.43 -14.97 5.03
CA ILE A 27 0.42 -13.98 4.71
C ILE A 27 -0.44 -13.70 5.94
N TYR A 28 -0.88 -12.45 6.05
CA TYR A 28 -1.69 -11.98 7.18
C TYR A 28 -2.91 -11.25 6.64
N ALA A 29 -4.11 -11.69 7.02
CA ALA A 29 -5.34 -11.02 6.59
C ALA A 29 -5.39 -9.62 7.19
N MET A 30 -5.77 -8.63 6.37
CA MET A 30 -5.91 -7.26 6.83
C MET A 30 -7.34 -7.02 7.34
N ALA A 31 -7.45 -6.25 8.43
CA ALA A 31 -8.75 -5.93 9.01
C ALA A 31 -9.53 -4.97 8.12
N HIS A 32 -10.84 -5.08 8.15
CA HIS A 32 -11.72 -4.12 7.46
C HIS A 32 -11.79 -2.82 8.25
N ALA A 33 -11.78 -1.70 7.53
CA ALA A 33 -12.00 -0.40 8.14
C ALA A 33 -13.48 -0.22 8.46
N ASN A 34 -13.79 0.45 9.57
CA ASN A 34 -15.16 0.82 9.87
C ASN A 34 -15.49 2.18 9.22
N ALA A 35 -16.76 2.60 9.32
CA ALA A 35 -17.22 3.83 8.66
C ALA A 35 -16.47 5.07 9.15
N ARG A 36 -16.21 5.14 10.45
CA ARG A 36 -15.49 6.28 11.04
C ARG A 36 -14.07 6.39 10.49
N HIS A 37 -13.37 5.26 10.40
CA HIS A 37 -12.02 5.20 9.84
C HIS A 37 -12.03 5.60 8.36
N SER A 38 -13.00 5.09 7.60
CA SER A 38 -13.13 5.43 6.18
C SER A 38 -13.32 6.92 5.95
N LEU A 39 -14.21 7.55 6.73
CA LEU A 39 -14.45 8.99 6.61
C LEU A 39 -13.22 9.80 6.96
N LEU A 40 -12.49 9.39 7.99
CA LEU A 40 -11.25 10.07 8.39
C LEU A 40 -10.24 10.01 7.26
N ILE A 41 -10.07 8.85 6.63
CA ILE A 41 -9.09 8.67 5.55
C ILE A 41 -9.50 9.48 4.32
N VAL A 42 -10.77 9.47 3.95
CA VAL A 42 -11.25 10.27 2.81
C VAL A 42 -10.99 11.75 3.05
N ASN A 43 -11.27 12.25 4.25
CA ASN A 43 -11.03 13.65 4.58
C ASN A 43 -9.55 13.99 4.52
N LEU A 44 -8.70 13.09 5.00
CA LEU A 44 -7.25 13.29 4.97
C LEU A 44 -6.74 13.32 3.52
N ILE A 45 -7.22 12.40 2.68
CA ILE A 45 -6.82 12.36 1.26
C ILE A 45 -7.24 13.64 0.55
N CYS A 46 -8.46 14.12 0.81
CA CYS A 46 -8.95 15.37 0.22
C CYS A 46 -8.08 16.55 0.63
N GLU A 47 -7.71 16.62 1.92
CA GLU A 47 -6.88 17.71 2.42
C GLU A 47 -5.47 17.66 1.83
N LEU A 48 -4.87 16.47 1.80
CA LEU A 48 -3.55 16.31 1.20
C LEU A 48 -3.58 16.63 -0.29
N GLY A 49 -4.59 16.14 -1.00
CA GLY A 49 -4.74 16.43 -2.43
C GLY A 49 -4.84 17.92 -2.71
N THR A 50 -5.57 18.65 -1.85
CA THR A 50 -5.72 20.09 -1.98
C THR A 50 -4.39 20.80 -1.73
N GLN A 51 -3.69 20.44 -0.65
CA GLN A 51 -2.43 21.09 -0.30
C GLN A 51 -1.32 20.77 -1.28
N LEU A 52 -1.33 19.59 -1.89
CA LEU A 52 -0.27 19.14 -2.78
C LEU A 52 -0.60 19.34 -4.27
N ARG A 53 -1.71 20.02 -4.58
CA ARG A 53 -2.21 20.13 -5.95
C ARG A 53 -1.16 20.64 -6.94
N LYS A 54 -0.34 21.61 -6.53
CA LYS A 54 0.66 22.22 -7.40
C LYS A 54 2.07 21.74 -7.09
N ARG A 55 2.19 20.65 -6.33
CA ARG A 55 3.47 20.13 -5.92
C ARG A 55 3.73 18.79 -6.62
N PRO A 56 4.99 18.36 -6.69
CA PRO A 56 5.32 17.10 -7.38
C PRO A 56 4.92 15.85 -6.60
N GLU A 57 4.59 15.99 -5.31
CA GLU A 57 4.19 14.85 -4.49
C GLU A 57 2.86 14.27 -4.98
N GLN A 58 2.74 12.94 -4.90
CA GLN A 58 1.54 12.20 -5.31
C GLN A 58 0.95 11.46 -4.11
N VAL A 59 -0.39 11.40 -4.06
CA VAL A 59 -1.11 10.74 -2.98
C VAL A 59 -1.78 9.48 -3.51
N TYR A 60 -1.55 8.35 -2.86
CA TYR A 60 -2.19 7.08 -3.20
C TYR A 60 -3.03 6.60 -2.03
N HIS A 61 -4.11 5.87 -2.33
CA HIS A 61 -5.04 5.38 -1.30
C HIS A 61 -4.77 3.90 -0.95
N CYS A 62 -5.64 3.34 -0.13
CA CYS A 62 -5.46 2.02 0.49
C CYS A 62 -5.43 0.83 -0.48
N ASN A 63 -5.83 1.01 -1.72
CA ASN A 63 -5.74 -0.07 -2.70
C ASN A 63 -4.38 -0.14 -3.38
N MET A 64 -3.50 0.82 -3.08
CA MET A 64 -2.16 0.81 -3.66
C MET A 64 -1.25 -0.08 -2.83
N TRP A 65 -0.65 -1.04 -3.48
CA TRP A 65 0.25 -2.03 -2.87
C TRP A 65 1.62 -1.41 -2.63
N LEU A 66 2.24 -1.77 -1.53
CA LEU A 66 3.55 -1.23 -1.16
C LEU A 66 4.50 -2.37 -0.81
N LYS A 67 5.71 -2.32 -1.35
CA LYS A 67 6.79 -3.18 -0.92
C LYS A 67 7.88 -2.37 -0.23
N VAL A 68 8.28 -2.79 0.96
CA VAL A 68 9.43 -2.24 1.66
C VAL A 68 10.60 -3.18 1.39
N ALA A 69 11.49 -2.81 0.45
CA ALA A 69 12.55 -3.69 0.01
C ALA A 69 13.50 -4.09 1.14
N LYS A 70 13.73 -3.21 2.08
CA LYS A 70 14.65 -3.45 3.20
C LYS A 70 14.21 -4.63 4.07
N THR A 71 12.91 -4.79 4.27
CA THR A 71 12.37 -5.85 5.14
C THR A 71 11.68 -6.96 4.36
N GLY A 72 11.33 -6.72 3.09
CA GLY A 72 10.57 -7.66 2.30
C GLY A 72 9.07 -7.66 2.59
N LEU A 73 8.58 -6.67 3.34
CA LEU A 73 7.16 -6.55 3.69
C LEU A 73 6.35 -6.06 2.48
N TYR A 74 5.22 -6.72 2.22
CA TYR A 74 4.20 -6.23 1.27
C TYR A 74 2.96 -5.88 2.06
N THR A 75 2.42 -4.68 1.86
CA THR A 75 1.27 -4.21 2.62
C THR A 75 0.48 -3.17 1.83
N TYR A 76 -0.66 -2.75 2.38
CA TYR A 76 -1.51 -1.71 1.80
C TYR A 76 -1.73 -0.63 2.87
N PRO A 77 -0.89 0.40 2.95
CA PRO A 77 -1.16 1.51 3.86
C PRO A 77 -2.42 2.27 3.43
N ASP A 78 -3.10 2.91 4.37
CA ASP A 78 -4.31 3.67 4.07
C ASP A 78 -4.03 4.86 3.15
N VAL A 79 -2.92 5.54 3.38
CA VAL A 79 -2.53 6.70 2.59
C VAL A 79 -1.02 6.64 2.37
N ILE A 80 -0.61 6.89 1.13
CA ILE A 80 0.81 6.96 0.77
C ILE A 80 1.05 8.27 0.05
N VAL A 81 2.03 9.05 0.49
CA VAL A 81 2.48 10.25 -0.22
C VAL A 81 3.86 9.96 -0.79
N VAL A 82 4.00 10.10 -2.09
CA VAL A 82 5.26 9.80 -2.79
C VAL A 82 5.86 11.11 -3.28
N SER A 83 7.13 11.34 -2.94
CA SER A 83 7.90 12.48 -3.43
C SER A 83 8.70 12.05 -4.65
N GLY A 84 8.66 12.87 -5.69
CA GLY A 84 9.39 12.59 -6.92
C GLY A 84 8.73 11.52 -7.76
N ASN A 85 9.51 10.86 -8.59
CA ASN A 85 8.99 9.85 -9.50
C ASN A 85 8.72 8.54 -8.76
N PRO A 86 7.51 7.97 -8.87
CA PRO A 86 7.22 6.69 -8.22
C PRO A 86 8.02 5.57 -8.85
N GLN A 87 8.45 4.63 -8.01
CA GLN A 87 9.12 3.41 -8.46
C GLN A 87 8.22 2.23 -8.19
N PHE A 88 8.19 1.26 -9.08
CA PHE A 88 7.32 0.10 -8.97
C PHE A 88 8.14 -1.18 -8.97
N GLU A 89 7.60 -2.22 -8.30
CA GLU A 89 8.26 -3.53 -8.18
C GLU A 89 8.43 -4.19 -9.54
N ASP A 90 7.40 -4.07 -10.40
CA ASP A 90 7.39 -4.72 -11.69
C ASP A 90 6.64 -3.86 -12.72
N ASN A 91 6.34 -4.44 -13.89
CA ASN A 91 5.70 -3.70 -14.97
C ASN A 91 4.19 -3.50 -14.81
N GLU A 92 3.59 -4.08 -13.76
CA GLU A 92 2.14 -3.96 -13.54
C GLU A 92 1.74 -2.61 -12.96
N SER A 93 2.70 -1.87 -12.38
CA SER A 93 2.46 -0.55 -11.76
C SER A 93 1.44 -0.60 -10.62
N ASP A 94 1.33 -1.74 -9.95
CA ASP A 94 0.41 -1.90 -8.82
C ASP A 94 1.12 -2.01 -7.48
N ILE A 95 2.46 -2.07 -7.47
CA ILE A 95 3.24 -2.21 -6.25
C ILE A 95 4.27 -1.08 -6.19
N LEU A 96 4.03 -0.11 -5.30
CA LEU A 96 5.01 0.95 -5.06
C LEU A 96 6.21 0.38 -4.31
N LEU A 97 7.40 0.76 -4.73
CA LEU A 97 8.65 0.27 -4.16
C LEU A 97 9.33 1.40 -3.39
N ASN A 98 9.52 1.20 -2.09
CA ASN A 98 10.26 2.11 -1.22
C ASN A 98 9.88 3.59 -1.37
N PRO A 99 8.60 3.96 -1.27
CA PRO A 99 8.24 5.37 -1.42
C PRO A 99 8.84 6.20 -0.29
N LEU A 100 9.24 7.41 -0.65
CA LEU A 100 9.70 8.40 0.33
C LEU A 100 8.52 9.33 0.62
N GLY A 101 8.12 9.44 1.86
CA GLY A 101 7.02 10.30 2.24
C GLY A 101 6.18 9.71 3.35
N LEU A 102 4.99 10.27 3.53
CA LEU A 102 4.09 9.85 4.59
C LEU A 102 3.34 8.59 4.20
N MET A 103 3.34 7.62 5.13
CA MET A 103 2.54 6.41 4.99
C MET A 103 1.76 6.22 6.28
N LEU A 104 0.46 5.96 6.16
CA LEU A 104 -0.40 5.69 7.31
C LEU A 104 -0.97 4.29 7.17
N GLY A 105 -0.77 3.49 8.19
CA GLY A 105 -1.30 2.15 8.23
C GLY A 105 -2.74 2.13 8.72
N ASN A 106 -3.45 1.05 8.46
CA ASN A 106 -4.85 0.89 8.81
C ASN A 106 -5.02 0.09 10.11
N ARG A 107 -4.24 0.41 11.10
CA ARG A 107 -4.30 -0.31 12.38
C ARG A 107 -4.87 0.53 13.48
#